data_7d44b556fe97da20f87cc959c5aa2376
#
_entry.id   7d44b556fe97da20f87cc959c5aa2376
#
_cell.length_a   1.000
_cell.length_b   1.000
_cell.length_c   1.000
_cell.angle_alpha   90.00
_cell.angle_beta   90.00
_cell.angle_gamma   90.00
#
_symmetry.space_group_name_H-M   'P 1'
#
loop_
_entity.id
_entity.type
_entity.pdbx_description
1 polymer ?
#
loop_
_entity_poly.entity_id
_entity_poly.type
_entity_poly.pdbx_seq_one_letter_code
_entity_poly.pdbx_strand_id
1 'polypeptide(L)'
;MAYDFDRVIDRSGTDATKLQKYAGTDILPFWIADMDFAVPDFILDPLRERLEHPIIGYTKKPDSLTLALQNWLVHHYGWQVPEDWIVWLPGVVPGLNMAVNMLAEHQQLLIPTPIYYPFLDLQENSGRRQIAVPLTLDNGLWSMDFARMNDALSPQTK
;
A
#
# COMPACT_ATOMS: atom_id res chain seq x y z
N MET A 1 -16.59 22.52 9.24
CA MET A 1 -15.40 23.08 9.94
C MET A 1 -14.28 23.18 8.95
N ALA A 2 -13.50 24.25 8.94
CA ALA A 2 -12.28 24.33 8.15
C ALA A 2 -11.16 23.58 8.92
N TYR A 3 -10.44 22.70 8.26
CA TYR A 3 -9.29 22.04 8.85
C TYR A 3 -8.07 22.95 8.74
N ASP A 4 -7.27 23.01 9.80
CA ASP A 4 -6.02 23.76 9.83
C ASP A 4 -4.87 22.86 9.34
N PHE A 5 -4.55 22.96 8.06
CA PHE A 5 -3.46 22.19 7.45
C PHE A 5 -2.08 22.88 7.63
N ASP A 6 -2.05 24.12 8.14
CA ASP A 6 -0.81 24.82 8.42
C ASP A 6 -0.29 24.56 9.83
N ARG A 7 -1.11 23.93 10.67
CA ARG A 7 -0.72 23.56 12.03
C ARG A 7 0.39 22.51 12.01
N VAL A 8 1.57 22.88 12.47
CA VAL A 8 2.69 21.96 12.66
C VAL A 8 2.43 21.11 13.92
N ILE A 9 2.42 19.80 13.75
CA ILE A 9 2.26 18.83 14.83
C ILE A 9 3.60 18.12 15.03
N ASP A 10 4.20 18.32 16.20
CA ASP A 10 5.43 17.62 16.55
C ASP A 10 5.14 16.12 16.75
N ARG A 11 5.80 15.31 15.96
CA ARG A 11 5.77 13.85 16.04
C ARG A 11 7.07 13.27 16.58
N SER A 12 8.01 14.12 17.00
CA SER A 12 9.23 13.68 17.67
C SER A 12 8.86 12.94 18.97
N GLY A 13 9.59 11.88 19.29
CA GLY A 13 9.26 11.06 20.46
C GLY A 13 8.04 10.14 20.30
N THR A 14 7.43 10.10 19.11
CA THR A 14 6.48 9.04 18.73
C THR A 14 7.21 7.90 18.03
N ASP A 15 6.60 6.70 17.98
CA ASP A 15 7.18 5.56 17.26
C ASP A 15 6.94 5.65 15.73
N ALA A 16 6.82 6.86 15.20
CA ALA A 16 6.59 7.11 13.78
C ALA A 16 7.79 6.64 12.93
N THR A 17 7.63 5.54 12.23
CA THR A 17 8.64 4.93 11.35
C THR A 17 9.25 5.93 10.37
N LYS A 18 8.44 6.86 9.86
CA LYS A 18 8.85 7.94 8.97
C LYS A 18 10.01 8.76 9.54
N LEU A 19 9.95 9.08 10.83
CA LEU A 19 10.93 9.91 11.51
C LEU A 19 12.11 9.12 12.07
N GLN A 20 11.89 7.88 12.48
CA GLN A 20 12.93 7.06 13.13
C GLN A 20 14.10 6.74 12.20
N LYS A 21 13.85 6.54 10.89
CA LYS A 21 14.90 6.21 9.92
C LYS A 21 16.02 7.22 9.88
N TYR A 22 15.73 8.50 10.11
CA TYR A 22 16.68 9.61 10.07
C TYR A 22 16.78 10.34 11.41
N ALA A 23 16.43 9.66 12.51
CA ALA A 23 16.51 10.24 13.85
C ALA A 23 17.92 10.77 14.14
N GLY A 24 18.01 11.98 14.71
CA GLY A 24 19.27 12.64 15.03
C GLY A 24 20.00 13.26 13.83
N THR A 25 19.40 13.30 12.67
CA THR A 25 19.94 13.98 11.48
C THR A 25 19.04 15.14 11.04
N ASP A 26 19.59 16.07 10.25
CA ASP A 26 18.85 17.18 9.63
C ASP A 26 18.30 16.76 8.23
N ILE A 27 17.67 15.59 8.17
CA ILE A 27 17.10 15.05 6.93
C ILE A 27 15.58 15.05 7.04
N LEU A 28 14.92 15.78 6.14
CA LEU A 28 13.46 15.73 6.02
C LEU A 28 13.02 14.41 5.37
N PRO A 29 12.19 13.61 6.04
CA PRO A 29 11.79 12.30 5.55
C PRO A 29 10.64 12.39 4.54
N PHE A 30 10.92 12.09 3.26
CA PHE A 30 9.93 11.99 2.17
C PHE A 30 9.82 10.57 1.59
N TRP A 31 10.31 9.56 2.30
CA TRP A 31 10.44 8.19 1.80
C TRP A 31 9.19 7.31 2.02
N ILE A 32 8.27 7.74 2.87
CA ILE A 32 7.02 7.03 3.19
C ILE A 32 5.84 8.02 3.12
N ALA A 33 4.70 7.54 2.65
CA ALA A 33 3.57 8.37 2.27
C ALA A 33 2.56 8.66 3.39
N ASP A 34 2.93 8.47 4.66
CA ASP A 34 2.09 8.93 5.76
C ASP A 34 2.11 10.45 5.89
N MET A 35 0.93 11.05 5.99
CA MET A 35 0.77 12.49 6.05
C MET A 35 1.01 13.01 7.47
N ASP A 36 1.50 14.26 7.56
CA ASP A 36 1.77 14.94 8.83
C ASP A 36 0.60 15.83 9.28
N PHE A 37 -0.56 15.69 8.66
CA PHE A 37 -1.77 16.41 9.02
C PHE A 37 -2.56 15.68 10.11
N ALA A 38 -3.23 16.48 10.97
CA ALA A 38 -4.15 15.91 11.95
C ALA A 38 -5.28 15.14 11.26
N VAL A 39 -5.61 13.98 11.81
CA VAL A 39 -6.79 13.23 11.35
C VAL A 39 -8.06 13.99 11.74
N PRO A 40 -9.01 14.20 10.82
CA PRO A 40 -10.26 14.91 11.09
C PRO A 40 -11.11 14.25 12.17
N ASP A 41 -11.84 15.05 12.95
CA ASP A 41 -12.67 14.55 14.06
C ASP A 41 -13.75 13.59 13.59
N PHE A 42 -14.32 13.75 12.39
CA PHE A 42 -15.33 12.82 11.87
C PHE A 42 -14.80 11.38 11.67
N ILE A 43 -13.46 11.21 11.65
CA ILE A 43 -12.80 9.89 11.64
C ILE A 43 -12.47 9.45 13.08
N LEU A 44 -11.99 10.41 13.92
CA LEU A 44 -11.56 10.09 15.28
C LEU A 44 -12.73 9.83 16.23
N ASP A 45 -13.86 10.55 16.08
CA ASP A 45 -14.98 10.44 16.98
C ASP A 45 -15.64 9.06 16.97
N PRO A 46 -15.90 8.41 15.82
CA PRO A 46 -16.37 7.01 15.81
C PRO A 46 -15.39 6.02 16.46
N LEU A 47 -14.07 6.28 16.37
CA LEU A 47 -13.08 5.44 17.03
C LEU A 47 -13.11 5.62 18.55
N ARG A 48 -13.25 6.85 19.04
CA ARG A 48 -13.44 7.15 20.48
C ARG A 48 -14.69 6.49 21.02
N GLU A 49 -15.80 6.65 20.34
CA GLU A 49 -17.09 6.02 20.69
C GLU A 49 -16.96 4.48 20.74
N ARG A 50 -16.27 3.88 19.75
CA ARG A 50 -16.03 2.43 19.76
C ARG A 50 -15.20 1.97 20.96
N LEU A 51 -14.25 2.78 21.42
CA LEU A 51 -13.39 2.46 22.57
C LEU A 51 -14.11 2.59 23.91
N GLU A 52 -15.24 3.29 23.99
CA GLU A 52 -16.08 3.34 25.20
C GLU A 52 -16.68 1.97 25.54
N HIS A 53 -16.81 1.09 24.54
CA HIS A 53 -17.25 -0.27 24.78
C HIS A 53 -16.09 -1.14 25.23
N PRO A 54 -16.10 -1.69 26.47
CA PRO A 54 -14.92 -2.29 27.10
C PRO A 54 -14.54 -3.66 26.53
N ILE A 55 -15.39 -4.28 25.71
CA ILE A 55 -15.11 -5.61 25.15
C ILE A 55 -14.61 -5.44 23.71
N ILE A 56 -13.37 -5.84 23.48
CA ILE A 56 -12.71 -5.87 22.17
C ILE A 56 -12.46 -7.34 21.82
N GLY A 57 -13.34 -7.91 21.01
CA GLY A 57 -13.28 -9.31 20.60
C GLY A 57 -13.21 -9.46 19.08
N TYR A 58 -13.42 -10.67 18.60
CA TYR A 58 -13.52 -10.93 17.17
C TYR A 58 -14.69 -10.19 16.55
N THR A 59 -14.44 -9.50 15.46
CA THR A 59 -15.44 -8.68 14.75
C THR A 59 -15.64 -9.19 13.34
N LYS A 60 -16.90 -9.38 12.94
CA LYS A 60 -17.26 -9.63 11.55
C LYS A 60 -17.24 -8.31 10.77
N LYS A 61 -16.77 -8.33 9.54
CA LYS A 61 -16.87 -7.19 8.61
C LYS A 61 -18.36 -6.75 8.48
N PRO A 62 -18.70 -5.48 8.71
CA PRO A 62 -20.04 -4.98 8.49
C PRO A 62 -20.33 -4.84 6.99
N ASP A 63 -21.57 -5.08 6.58
CA ASP A 63 -21.98 -4.96 5.16
C ASP A 63 -21.88 -3.51 4.67
N SER A 64 -22.05 -2.54 5.57
CA SER A 64 -21.85 -1.10 5.29
C SER A 64 -20.45 -0.77 4.79
N LEU A 65 -19.42 -1.49 5.22
CA LEU A 65 -18.04 -1.28 4.75
C LEU A 65 -17.90 -1.66 3.26
N THR A 66 -18.46 -2.80 2.87
CA THR A 66 -18.46 -3.23 1.46
C THR A 66 -19.21 -2.23 0.59
N LEU A 67 -20.42 -1.82 1.03
CA LEU A 67 -21.22 -0.85 0.32
C LEU A 67 -20.52 0.50 0.18
N ALA A 68 -19.85 0.97 1.23
CA ALA A 68 -19.08 2.22 1.19
C ALA A 68 -17.94 2.15 0.15
N LEU A 69 -17.20 1.02 0.12
CA LEU A 69 -16.16 0.81 -0.88
C LEU A 69 -16.73 0.76 -2.31
N GLN A 70 -17.80 0.01 -2.53
CA GLN A 70 -18.45 -0.08 -3.85
C GLN A 70 -18.93 1.30 -4.33
N ASN A 71 -19.59 2.07 -3.47
CA ASN A 71 -20.04 3.44 -3.79
C ASN A 71 -18.85 4.36 -4.11
N TRP A 72 -17.75 4.24 -3.37
CA TRP A 72 -16.55 5.03 -3.62
C TRP A 72 -15.92 4.71 -4.99
N LEU A 73 -15.83 3.41 -5.34
CA LEU A 73 -15.29 2.95 -6.64
C LEU A 73 -16.17 3.42 -7.81
N VAL A 74 -17.49 3.32 -7.64
CA VAL A 74 -18.43 3.82 -8.67
C VAL A 74 -18.30 5.34 -8.84
N HIS A 75 -18.27 6.08 -7.73
CA HIS A 75 -18.21 7.54 -7.77
C HIS A 75 -16.91 8.06 -8.41
N HIS A 76 -15.76 7.47 -8.06
CA HIS A 76 -14.46 7.99 -8.49
C HIS A 76 -13.95 7.40 -9.81
N TYR A 77 -14.33 6.17 -10.11
CA TYR A 77 -13.80 5.44 -11.28
C TYR A 77 -14.87 4.90 -12.23
N GLY A 78 -16.17 5.06 -11.91
CA GLY A 78 -17.25 4.44 -12.69
C GLY A 78 -17.20 2.89 -12.64
N TRP A 79 -16.48 2.33 -11.69
CA TRP A 79 -16.23 0.90 -11.61
C TRP A 79 -17.18 0.19 -10.66
N GLN A 80 -18.05 -0.66 -11.21
CA GLN A 80 -18.96 -1.51 -10.45
C GLN A 80 -18.27 -2.83 -10.11
N VAL A 81 -18.01 -3.06 -8.83
CA VAL A 81 -17.35 -4.27 -8.33
C VAL A 81 -18.35 -5.12 -7.56
N PRO A 82 -18.59 -6.38 -7.96
CA PRO A 82 -19.37 -7.33 -7.17
C PRO A 82 -18.74 -7.58 -5.80
N GLU A 83 -19.55 -7.82 -4.78
CA GLU A 83 -19.05 -8.05 -3.42
C GLU A 83 -18.12 -9.27 -3.33
N ASP A 84 -18.42 -10.34 -4.05
CA ASP A 84 -17.66 -11.58 -4.11
C ASP A 84 -16.26 -11.44 -4.75
N TRP A 85 -15.99 -10.29 -5.41
CA TRP A 85 -14.67 -9.95 -5.92
C TRP A 85 -13.78 -9.26 -4.87
N ILE A 86 -14.35 -8.87 -3.74
CA ILE A 86 -13.63 -8.12 -2.72
C ILE A 86 -13.07 -9.05 -1.66
N VAL A 87 -11.75 -9.14 -1.60
CA VAL A 87 -11.02 -9.87 -0.57
C VAL A 87 -10.38 -8.87 0.40
N TRP A 88 -10.78 -8.95 1.67
CA TRP A 88 -10.26 -8.07 2.71
C TRP A 88 -8.97 -8.61 3.28
N LEU A 89 -7.93 -7.79 3.27
CA LEU A 89 -6.59 -8.13 3.74
C LEU A 89 -6.10 -7.08 4.75
N PRO A 90 -5.17 -7.45 5.66
CA PRO A 90 -4.66 -6.53 6.68
C PRO A 90 -3.72 -5.45 6.13
N GLY A 91 -3.61 -5.31 4.84
CA GLY A 91 -2.83 -4.28 4.15
C GLY A 91 -2.32 -4.75 2.79
N VAL A 92 -1.84 -3.80 1.97
CA VAL A 92 -1.36 -4.09 0.60
C VAL A 92 -0.10 -4.95 0.62
N VAL A 93 0.88 -4.65 1.47
CA VAL A 93 2.15 -5.42 1.54
C VAL A 93 1.92 -6.87 1.97
N PRO A 94 1.12 -7.18 3.02
CA PRO A 94 0.70 -8.55 3.29
C PRO A 94 -0.01 -9.20 2.11
N GLY A 95 -0.87 -8.47 1.40
CA GLY A 95 -1.56 -8.96 0.22
C GLY A 95 -0.63 -9.36 -0.91
N LEU A 96 0.39 -8.54 -1.19
CA LEU A 96 1.43 -8.85 -2.18
C LEU A 96 2.18 -10.14 -1.83
N ASN A 97 2.61 -10.27 -0.57
CA ASN A 97 3.29 -11.47 -0.09
C ASN A 97 2.39 -12.72 -0.20
N MET A 98 1.12 -12.60 0.14
CA MET A 98 0.16 -13.70 -0.01
C MET A 98 0.00 -14.10 -1.48
N ALA A 99 -0.16 -13.14 -2.40
CA ALA A 99 -0.29 -13.40 -3.82
C ALA A 99 0.94 -14.13 -4.38
N VAL A 100 2.14 -13.69 -4.01
CA VAL A 100 3.39 -14.33 -4.45
C VAL A 100 3.55 -15.73 -3.88
N ASN A 101 3.14 -15.96 -2.64
CA ASN A 101 3.19 -17.29 -2.04
C ASN A 101 2.19 -18.31 -2.65
N MET A 102 1.19 -17.82 -3.42
CA MET A 102 0.32 -18.71 -4.22
C MET A 102 1.01 -19.25 -5.48
N LEU A 103 2.14 -18.67 -5.89
CA LEU A 103 2.92 -19.13 -7.03
C LEU A 103 3.69 -20.40 -6.67
N ALA A 104 3.89 -21.31 -7.64
CA ALA A 104 4.75 -22.45 -7.46
C ALA A 104 6.23 -22.02 -7.29
N GLU A 105 7.05 -22.84 -6.63
CA GLU A 105 8.44 -22.48 -6.30
C GLU A 105 9.30 -22.16 -7.53
N HIS A 106 9.05 -22.85 -8.66
CA HIS A 106 9.77 -22.64 -9.91
C HIS A 106 9.29 -21.42 -10.70
N GLN A 107 8.20 -20.76 -10.27
CA GLN A 107 7.69 -19.57 -10.93
C GLN A 107 8.44 -18.34 -10.48
N GLN A 108 8.48 -17.35 -11.35
CA GLN A 108 9.24 -16.11 -11.15
C GLN A 108 8.39 -14.89 -11.42
N LEU A 109 8.73 -13.79 -10.77
CA LEU A 109 8.09 -12.49 -10.92
C LEU A 109 8.88 -11.63 -11.89
N LEU A 110 8.21 -10.87 -12.73
CA LEU A 110 8.80 -9.79 -13.50
C LEU A 110 8.35 -8.46 -12.90
N ILE A 111 9.33 -7.61 -12.57
CA ILE A 111 9.07 -6.32 -11.95
C ILE A 111 9.77 -5.19 -12.71
N PRO A 112 9.10 -4.05 -12.96
CA PRO A 112 9.76 -2.85 -13.46
C PRO A 112 10.58 -2.19 -12.35
N THR A 113 11.71 -1.59 -12.68
CA THR A 113 12.56 -0.83 -11.74
C THR A 113 12.94 0.53 -12.31
N PRO A 114 13.08 1.61 -11.47
CA PRO A 114 12.90 1.61 -10.02
C PRO A 114 11.44 1.40 -9.60
N ILE A 115 11.24 0.79 -8.43
CA ILE A 115 9.92 0.48 -7.89
C ILE A 115 9.93 0.65 -6.36
N TYR A 116 8.76 0.76 -5.76
CA TYR A 116 8.58 0.78 -4.31
C TYR A 116 9.17 -0.47 -3.67
N TYR A 117 10.05 -0.27 -2.69
CA TYR A 117 10.91 -1.32 -2.14
C TYR A 117 10.22 -2.62 -1.67
N PRO A 118 8.98 -2.62 -1.11
CA PRO A 118 8.34 -3.88 -0.72
C PRO A 118 8.10 -4.86 -1.87
N PHE A 119 8.11 -4.40 -3.13
CA PHE A 119 8.10 -5.30 -4.26
C PHE A 119 9.45 -6.01 -4.46
N LEU A 120 10.56 -5.35 -4.10
CA LEU A 120 11.89 -5.97 -4.14
C LEU A 120 12.04 -7.04 -3.06
N ASP A 121 11.46 -6.79 -1.88
CA ASP A 121 11.51 -7.69 -0.73
C ASP A 121 10.73 -9.00 -0.95
N LEU A 122 9.85 -9.06 -1.96
CA LEU A 122 9.04 -10.25 -2.27
C LEU A 122 9.92 -11.47 -2.60
N GLN A 123 11.08 -11.28 -3.21
CA GLN A 123 12.00 -12.37 -3.49
C GLN A 123 12.54 -13.00 -2.19
N GLU A 124 13.00 -12.18 -1.26
CA GLU A 124 13.52 -12.63 0.03
C GLU A 124 12.42 -13.30 0.86
N ASN A 125 11.25 -12.66 0.91
CA ASN A 125 10.12 -13.16 1.70
C ASN A 125 9.51 -14.47 1.20
N SER A 126 9.55 -14.71 -0.12
CA SER A 126 8.88 -15.87 -0.74
C SER A 126 9.83 -16.93 -1.28
N GLY A 127 11.10 -16.61 -1.47
CA GLY A 127 12.07 -17.44 -2.18
C GLY A 127 11.83 -17.54 -3.70
N ARG A 128 10.85 -16.78 -4.26
CA ARG A 128 10.59 -16.77 -5.72
C ARG A 128 11.56 -15.82 -6.40
N ARG A 129 12.13 -16.26 -7.51
CA ARG A 129 13.05 -15.44 -8.30
C ARG A 129 12.34 -14.22 -8.86
N GLN A 130 13.01 -13.06 -8.82
CA GLN A 130 12.57 -11.85 -9.51
C GLN A 130 13.46 -11.55 -10.71
N ILE A 131 12.81 -11.08 -11.77
CA ILE A 131 13.46 -10.51 -12.95
C ILE A 131 13.15 -9.02 -12.95
N ALA A 132 14.15 -8.20 -12.68
CA ALA A 132 14.03 -6.75 -12.74
C ALA A 132 14.23 -6.27 -14.19
N VAL A 133 13.27 -5.51 -14.71
CA VAL A 133 13.36 -4.86 -16.01
C VAL A 133 13.38 -3.34 -15.79
N PRO A 134 14.48 -2.65 -16.12
CA PRO A 134 14.57 -1.22 -15.95
C PRO A 134 13.52 -0.47 -16.78
N LEU A 135 12.89 0.52 -16.14
CA LEU A 135 12.11 1.55 -16.84
C LEU A 135 13.04 2.40 -17.72
N THR A 136 12.50 2.99 -18.75
CA THR A 136 13.19 3.98 -19.55
C THR A 136 12.82 5.39 -19.12
N LEU A 137 13.81 6.29 -19.09
CA LEU A 137 13.58 7.70 -18.87
C LEU A 137 13.86 8.45 -20.18
N ASP A 138 12.83 8.98 -20.80
CA ASP A 138 12.92 9.77 -22.01
C ASP A 138 12.26 11.14 -21.81
N ASN A 139 13.00 12.21 -22.10
CA ASN A 139 12.52 13.61 -21.95
C ASN A 139 11.90 13.90 -20.56
N GLY A 140 12.43 13.30 -19.50
CA GLY A 140 11.92 13.46 -18.12
C GLY A 140 10.68 12.61 -17.79
N LEU A 141 10.23 11.76 -18.70
CA LEU A 141 9.09 10.86 -18.50
C LEU A 141 9.56 9.41 -18.34
N TRP A 142 9.11 8.77 -17.28
CA TRP A 142 9.31 7.36 -17.06
C TRP A 142 8.29 6.53 -17.85
N SER A 143 8.75 5.49 -18.52
CA SER A 143 7.91 4.56 -19.27
C SER A 143 8.38 3.12 -19.09
N MET A 144 7.46 2.17 -19.32
CA MET A 144 7.80 0.75 -19.36
C MET A 144 8.42 0.39 -20.70
N ASP A 145 9.56 -0.32 -20.67
CA ASP A 145 10.16 -0.90 -21.86
C ASP A 145 9.51 -2.27 -22.13
N PHE A 146 8.40 -2.25 -22.83
CA PHE A 146 7.65 -3.47 -23.14
C PHE A 146 8.45 -4.45 -24.02
N ALA A 147 9.40 -4.00 -24.82
CA ALA A 147 10.25 -4.87 -25.61
C ALA A 147 11.17 -5.68 -24.67
N ARG A 148 11.89 -5.00 -23.77
CA ARG A 148 12.71 -5.68 -22.75
C ARG A 148 11.90 -6.56 -21.81
N MET A 149 10.71 -6.11 -21.44
CA MET A 149 9.80 -6.93 -20.61
C MET A 149 9.42 -8.22 -21.34
N ASN A 150 9.07 -8.12 -22.62
CA ASN A 150 8.74 -9.29 -23.44
C ASN A 150 9.94 -10.25 -23.60
N ASP A 151 11.13 -9.72 -23.83
CA ASP A 151 12.35 -10.53 -23.93
C ASP A 151 12.72 -11.23 -22.61
N ALA A 152 12.32 -10.65 -21.48
CA ALA A 152 12.55 -11.20 -20.15
C ALA A 152 11.49 -12.27 -19.76
N LEU A 153 10.40 -12.39 -20.50
CA LEU A 153 9.37 -13.40 -20.22
C LEU A 153 9.89 -14.82 -20.48
N SER A 154 9.44 -15.72 -19.65
CA SER A 154 9.67 -17.16 -19.79
C SER A 154 8.41 -17.92 -19.41
N PRO A 155 8.31 -19.24 -19.69
CA PRO A 155 7.17 -20.04 -19.24
C PRO A 155 6.95 -20.02 -17.72
N GLN A 156 7.97 -19.66 -16.93
CA GLN A 156 7.91 -19.55 -15.48
C GLN A 156 7.43 -18.17 -15.00
N THR A 157 7.43 -17.14 -15.86
CA THR A 157 7.02 -15.78 -15.48
C THR A 157 5.51 -15.68 -15.25
N LYS A 158 5.13 -15.06 -14.15
CA LYS A 158 3.73 -14.83 -13.73
C LYS A 158 3.56 -13.37 -13.29
#